data_d36266092b232803f905e7dd2e9c3cb4
#
_entry.id   d36266092b232803f905e7dd2e9c3cb4
#
_cell.length_a   1.000
_cell.length_b   1.000
_cell.length_c   1.000
_cell.angle_alpha   90.00
_cell.angle_beta   90.00
_cell.angle_gamma   90.00
#
_symmetry.space_group_name_H-M   'P 1'
#
loop_
_entity.id
_entity.type
_entity.pdbx_description
1 polymer ?
#
loop_
_entity_poly.entity_id
_entity_poly.type
_entity_poly.pdbx_seq_one_letter_code
_entity_poly.pdbx_strand_id
1 'polypeptide(L)'
;MIQVRPIQGADGKPGHWVDLCQPDAGDRERADEMVGFRVPDRAKISEIEFSSRVRTVGEVLFLNLPRYQEGDTSVAPLGFALSPGALVTQREHPLGSLDTIAGDLGEHPCKSPVDLFLRIVEHIVDRLADRLESMETEVTEATHGAFHGNRRGAREGALREVGGIGRRLGVVHNCVLGLLRIVTYLDEAPPSWFGADAPQRLKLIHKDLASLSEFEQQLGDRVEFLLDGVLGMITVDQNEVMKVMAVASVVGVPPTVLVGAWGMNYANMPELHLHYGYYIALGVIALSIVLPLAWFRRRGWV
;
A
#
# COMPACT_ATOMS: atom_id res chain seq x y z
N MET A 1 13.65 14.40 22.85
CA MET A 1 15.02 14.90 22.51
C MET A 1 14.86 16.12 21.61
N ILE A 2 15.49 17.22 21.98
CA ILE A 2 15.50 18.50 21.23
C ILE A 2 16.86 18.69 20.55
N GLN A 3 16.87 19.07 19.29
CA GLN A 3 18.06 19.49 18.54
C GLN A 3 17.82 20.89 17.98
N VAL A 4 18.74 21.80 18.24
CA VAL A 4 18.67 23.19 17.80
C VAL A 4 19.81 23.49 16.85
N ARG A 5 19.49 24.06 15.68
CA ARG A 5 20.47 24.45 14.67
C ARG A 5 20.26 25.90 14.27
N PRO A 6 21.33 26.71 14.20
CA PRO A 6 21.21 28.08 13.70
C PRO A 6 20.95 28.05 12.20
N ILE A 7 20.04 28.89 11.75
CA ILE A 7 19.73 29.18 10.32
C ILE A 7 19.67 30.70 10.12
N GLN A 8 19.60 31.18 8.89
CA GLN A 8 19.29 32.58 8.66
C GLN A 8 17.78 32.83 8.81
N GLY A 9 17.38 33.93 9.43
CA GLY A 9 16.01 34.40 9.45
C GLY A 9 15.67 35.17 8.17
N ALA A 10 14.37 35.42 7.93
CA ALA A 10 13.85 36.07 6.73
C ALA A 10 14.45 37.46 6.45
N ASP A 11 14.84 38.21 7.48
CA ASP A 11 15.41 39.56 7.42
C ASP A 11 16.94 39.58 7.58
N GLY A 12 17.63 38.45 7.38
CA GLY A 12 19.06 38.32 7.67
C GLY A 12 19.40 38.26 9.17
N LYS A 13 18.41 38.23 10.05
CA LYS A 13 18.57 38.01 11.48
C LYS A 13 18.86 36.53 11.78
N PRO A 14 19.50 36.22 12.90
CA PRO A 14 19.68 34.82 13.30
C PRO A 14 18.31 34.15 13.50
N GLY A 15 18.08 33.05 12.83
CA GLY A 15 16.93 32.19 13.00
C GLY A 15 17.31 30.82 13.55
N HIS A 16 16.33 30.03 13.91
CA HIS A 16 16.53 28.71 14.52
C HIS A 16 15.70 27.64 13.84
N TRP A 17 16.33 26.46 13.61
CA TRP A 17 15.61 25.23 13.37
C TRP A 17 15.63 24.38 14.63
N VAL A 18 14.48 24.11 15.19
CA VAL A 18 14.27 23.29 16.38
C VAL A 18 13.62 21.97 15.94
N ASP A 19 14.36 20.87 16.02
CA ASP A 19 13.83 19.53 15.70
C ASP A 19 13.51 18.77 16.99
N LEU A 20 12.24 18.42 17.15
CA LEU A 20 11.68 17.71 18.29
C LEU A 20 11.35 16.27 17.92
N CYS A 21 12.18 15.33 18.35
CA CYS A 21 11.92 13.89 18.20
C CYS A 21 11.47 13.31 19.54
N GLN A 22 10.22 12.82 19.62
CA GLN A 22 9.60 12.32 20.85
C GLN A 22 9.78 13.29 22.03
N PRO A 23 9.34 14.55 21.91
CA PRO A 23 9.60 15.54 22.93
C PRO A 23 8.83 15.24 24.22
N ASP A 24 9.49 15.40 25.36
CA ASP A 24 8.86 15.46 26.66
C ASP A 24 8.32 16.88 26.96
N ALA A 25 7.73 17.09 28.13
CA ALA A 25 7.17 18.39 28.52
C ALA A 25 8.28 19.46 28.63
N GLY A 26 9.45 19.11 29.17
CA GLY A 26 10.58 20.02 29.32
C GLY A 26 11.25 20.36 27.98
N ASP A 27 11.26 19.46 27.01
CA ASP A 27 11.73 19.72 25.65
C ASP A 27 10.84 20.76 24.95
N ARG A 28 9.52 20.68 25.17
CA ARG A 28 8.56 21.65 24.60
C ARG A 28 8.66 23.03 25.24
N GLU A 29 8.77 23.11 26.57
CA GLU A 29 8.95 24.38 27.25
C GLU A 29 10.20 25.13 26.77
N ARG A 30 11.31 24.40 26.61
CA ARG A 30 12.54 24.98 26.03
C ARG A 30 12.36 25.44 24.59
N ALA A 31 11.63 24.67 23.77
CA ALA A 31 11.31 25.07 22.41
C ALA A 31 10.46 26.34 22.40
N ASP A 32 9.41 26.40 23.21
CA ASP A 32 8.51 27.57 23.35
C ASP A 32 9.29 28.84 23.72
N GLU A 33 10.23 28.73 24.67
CA GLU A 33 11.09 29.85 25.08
C GLU A 33 12.01 30.31 23.94
N MET A 34 12.56 29.39 23.15
CA MET A 34 13.48 29.73 22.06
C MET A 34 12.79 30.40 20.87
N VAL A 35 11.58 29.92 20.51
CA VAL A 35 10.89 30.39 19.31
C VAL A 35 9.86 31.50 19.59
N GLY A 36 9.50 31.72 20.85
CA GLY A 36 8.58 32.78 21.28
C GLY A 36 7.10 32.48 21.02
N PHE A 37 6.74 31.24 20.68
CA PHE A 37 5.36 30.79 20.51
C PHE A 37 5.19 29.35 21.01
N ARG A 38 3.94 28.95 21.30
CA ARG A 38 3.62 27.64 21.84
C ARG A 38 3.63 26.56 20.76
N VAL A 39 4.50 25.55 20.91
CA VAL A 39 4.56 24.39 20.02
C VAL A 39 3.33 23.49 20.25
N PRO A 40 2.67 22.98 19.19
CA PRO A 40 1.47 22.18 19.33
C PRO A 40 1.68 20.88 20.10
N ASP A 41 0.67 20.44 20.84
CA ASP A 41 0.66 19.13 21.48
C ASP A 41 0.52 18.01 20.45
N ARG A 42 1.04 16.82 20.81
CA ARG A 42 0.96 15.59 20.01
C ARG A 42 -0.46 15.28 19.51
N ALA A 43 -1.47 15.47 20.37
CA ALA A 43 -2.86 15.23 20.02
C ALA A 43 -3.32 16.08 18.82
N LYS A 44 -2.87 17.33 18.72
CA LYS A 44 -3.21 18.26 17.64
C LYS A 44 -2.48 17.96 16.33
N ILE A 45 -1.34 17.26 16.38
CA ILE A 45 -0.56 16.89 15.19
C ILE A 45 -1.13 15.64 14.53
N SER A 46 -1.80 14.76 15.28
CA SER A 46 -2.38 13.52 14.78
C SER A 46 -3.79 13.65 14.21
N GLU A 47 -4.40 14.83 14.26
CA GLU A 47 -5.75 15.07 13.72
C GLU A 47 -5.76 14.93 12.19
N ILE A 48 -6.81 14.25 11.66
CA ILE A 48 -6.93 13.92 10.23
C ILE A 48 -7.66 15.02 9.45
N GLU A 49 -8.43 15.87 10.13
CA GLU A 49 -9.25 16.89 9.50
C GLU A 49 -8.42 17.99 8.83
N PHE A 50 -8.88 18.47 7.68
CA PHE A 50 -8.17 19.51 6.91
C PHE A 50 -7.98 20.81 7.72
N SER A 51 -9.00 21.24 8.47
CA SER A 51 -8.95 22.42 9.32
C SER A 51 -7.90 22.33 10.43
N SER A 52 -7.54 21.11 10.83
CA SER A 52 -6.49 20.82 11.83
C SER A 52 -5.10 20.70 11.21
N ARG A 53 -5.01 20.48 9.90
CA ARG A 53 -3.71 20.30 9.18
C ARG A 53 -3.02 21.62 8.88
N VAL A 54 -3.76 22.71 8.69
CA VAL A 54 -3.23 24.03 8.41
C VAL A 54 -3.92 25.04 9.31
N ARG A 55 -3.17 25.68 10.18
CA ARG A 55 -3.67 26.72 11.09
C ARG A 55 -2.70 27.87 11.20
N THR A 56 -3.17 29.09 10.99
CA THR A 56 -2.40 30.30 11.20
C THR A 56 -2.81 30.98 12.50
N VAL A 57 -1.86 31.34 13.33
CA VAL A 57 -2.07 32.11 14.57
C VAL A 57 -1.06 33.26 14.61
N GLY A 58 -1.52 34.46 14.36
CA GLY A 58 -0.62 35.60 14.16
C GLY A 58 0.28 35.39 12.96
N GLU A 59 1.59 35.46 13.17
CA GLU A 59 2.60 35.21 12.12
C GLU A 59 3.11 33.76 12.10
N VAL A 60 2.53 32.87 12.91
CA VAL A 60 2.96 31.46 12.98
C VAL A 60 2.01 30.59 12.20
N LEU A 61 2.57 29.81 11.28
CA LEU A 61 1.87 28.81 10.48
C LEU A 61 2.16 27.41 11.05
N PHE A 62 1.10 26.72 11.46
CA PHE A 62 1.15 25.32 11.92
C PHE A 62 0.68 24.41 10.80
N LEU A 63 1.50 23.38 10.49
CA LEU A 63 1.23 22.42 9.42
C LEU A 63 1.43 21.01 9.95
N ASN A 64 0.53 20.09 9.56
CA ASN A 64 0.61 18.68 9.90
C ASN A 64 0.68 17.88 8.60
N LEU A 65 1.87 17.40 8.26
CA LEU A 65 2.11 16.60 7.08
C LEU A 65 1.97 15.11 7.42
N PRO A 66 1.17 14.36 6.65
CA PRO A 66 1.21 12.92 6.71
C PRO A 66 2.52 12.42 6.09
N ARG A 67 3.17 11.49 6.76
CA ARG A 67 4.46 10.94 6.32
C ARG A 67 4.36 9.43 6.16
N TYR A 68 4.92 8.93 5.05
CA TYR A 68 5.18 7.51 4.87
C TYR A 68 6.40 7.10 5.72
N GLN A 69 6.29 5.99 6.45
CA GLN A 69 7.37 5.36 7.17
C GLN A 69 7.61 3.95 6.63
N GLU A 70 8.85 3.64 6.30
CA GLU A 70 9.22 2.34 5.76
C GLU A 70 8.98 1.23 6.80
N GLY A 71 8.30 0.15 6.35
CA GLY A 71 7.91 -0.96 7.24
C GLY A 71 6.62 -0.73 8.04
N ASP A 72 6.05 0.48 8.03
CA ASP A 72 4.77 0.78 8.70
C ASP A 72 3.60 0.73 7.72
N THR A 73 2.43 0.32 8.22
CA THR A 73 1.16 0.34 7.49
C THR A 73 0.31 1.55 7.85
N SER A 74 0.86 2.48 8.60
CA SER A 74 0.21 3.70 9.08
C SER A 74 0.96 4.96 8.64
N VAL A 75 0.22 6.05 8.55
CA VAL A 75 0.77 7.39 8.31
C VAL A 75 1.32 7.93 9.62
N ALA A 76 2.59 8.31 9.65
CA ALA A 76 3.18 9.00 10.80
C ALA A 76 3.02 10.52 10.64
N PRO A 77 2.54 11.25 11.65
CA PRO A 77 2.43 12.70 11.57
C PRO A 77 3.82 13.36 11.67
N LEU A 78 4.03 14.40 10.86
CA LEU A 78 5.16 15.32 10.96
C LEU A 78 4.61 16.73 11.12
N GLY A 79 4.74 17.30 12.30
CA GLY A 79 4.29 18.65 12.62
C GLY A 79 5.32 19.69 12.27
N PHE A 80 4.86 20.82 11.75
CA PHE A 80 5.67 22.03 11.54
C PHE A 80 5.03 23.21 12.23
N ALA A 81 5.86 24.05 12.84
CA ALA A 81 5.50 25.40 13.20
C ALA A 81 6.51 26.36 12.56
N LEU A 82 6.04 27.17 11.64
CA LEU A 82 6.87 28.03 10.79
C LEU A 82 6.53 29.48 11.06
N SER A 83 7.56 30.28 11.31
CA SER A 83 7.50 31.73 11.50
C SER A 83 8.62 32.43 10.73
N PRO A 84 8.63 33.76 10.59
CA PRO A 84 9.72 34.50 9.94
C PRO A 84 11.11 34.23 10.51
N GLY A 85 11.19 33.92 11.82
CA GLY A 85 12.46 33.72 12.54
C GLY A 85 12.80 32.26 12.90
N ALA A 86 11.84 31.33 12.78
CA ALA A 86 12.07 29.96 13.23
C ALA A 86 11.27 28.93 12.46
N LEU A 87 11.85 27.73 12.35
CA LEU A 87 11.16 26.53 11.96
C LEU A 87 11.24 25.51 13.10
N VAL A 88 10.10 25.00 13.54
CA VAL A 88 10.03 23.85 14.46
C VAL A 88 9.51 22.65 13.68
N THR A 89 10.23 21.53 13.76
CA THR A 89 9.76 20.23 13.30
C THR A 89 9.48 19.32 14.48
N GLN A 90 8.33 18.64 14.49
CA GLN A 90 7.97 17.69 15.54
C GLN A 90 7.61 16.34 14.95
N ARG A 91 8.27 15.29 15.44
CA ARG A 91 8.17 13.92 14.94
C ARG A 91 8.18 12.89 16.09
N GLU A 92 7.54 11.74 15.85
CA GLU A 92 7.53 10.63 16.82
C GLU A 92 8.66 9.62 16.59
N HIS A 93 9.18 9.53 15.38
CA HIS A 93 10.23 8.59 15.01
C HIS A 93 11.37 9.30 14.26
N PRO A 94 12.59 8.77 14.30
CA PRO A 94 13.67 9.27 13.46
C PRO A 94 13.25 9.35 12.00
N LEU A 95 13.70 10.38 11.29
CA LEU A 95 13.41 10.61 9.90
C LEU A 95 14.70 10.91 9.15
N GLY A 96 15.17 9.95 8.37
CA GLY A 96 16.42 10.06 7.62
C GLY A 96 16.48 11.29 6.71
N SER A 97 15.34 11.75 6.19
CA SER A 97 15.25 12.98 5.42
C SER A 97 15.68 14.22 6.20
N LEU A 98 15.22 14.38 7.45
CA LEU A 98 15.64 15.49 8.29
C LEU A 98 17.09 15.37 8.72
N ASP A 99 17.56 14.15 8.95
CA ASP A 99 18.95 13.89 9.32
C ASP A 99 19.91 14.18 8.16
N THR A 100 19.53 13.84 6.91
CA THR A 100 20.25 14.19 5.68
C THR A 100 20.31 15.69 5.49
N ILE A 101 19.17 16.39 5.55
CA ILE A 101 19.12 17.85 5.41
C ILE A 101 19.95 18.52 6.52
N ALA A 102 19.91 17.98 7.76
CA ALA A 102 20.69 18.49 8.85
C ALA A 102 22.21 18.37 8.63
N GLY A 103 22.66 17.31 7.96
CA GLY A 103 24.06 17.14 7.54
C GLY A 103 24.46 18.15 6.46
N ASP A 104 23.57 18.38 5.49
CA ASP A 104 23.84 19.26 4.34
C ASP A 104 23.81 20.75 4.69
N LEU A 105 23.22 21.16 5.81
CA LEU A 105 23.15 22.57 6.20
C LEU A 105 24.52 23.25 6.35
N GLY A 106 25.56 22.46 6.66
CA GLY A 106 26.93 22.96 6.77
C GLY A 106 27.54 23.37 5.43
N GLU A 107 27.21 22.64 4.36
CA GLU A 107 27.70 22.89 2.99
C GLU A 107 26.75 23.80 2.21
N HIS A 108 25.45 23.66 2.43
CA HIS A 108 24.39 24.41 1.75
C HIS A 108 23.46 25.09 2.75
N PRO A 109 23.86 26.24 3.33
CA PRO A 109 23.06 26.94 4.33
C PRO A 109 21.73 27.43 3.77
N CYS A 110 20.68 27.31 4.55
CA CYS A 110 19.36 27.83 4.21
C CYS A 110 19.27 29.34 4.41
N LYS A 111 18.62 30.03 3.48
CA LYS A 111 18.47 31.50 3.48
C LYS A 111 17.39 31.98 4.44
N SER A 112 16.46 31.12 4.80
CA SER A 112 15.34 31.45 5.70
C SER A 112 14.69 30.18 6.26
N PRO A 113 13.85 30.29 7.33
CA PRO A 113 13.03 29.17 7.81
C PRO A 113 12.09 28.62 6.72
N VAL A 114 11.59 29.48 5.82
CA VAL A 114 10.76 29.08 4.66
C VAL A 114 11.56 28.28 3.66
N ASP A 115 12.78 28.68 3.36
CA ASP A 115 13.69 27.95 2.47
C ASP A 115 13.96 26.55 3.00
N LEU A 116 14.23 26.42 4.30
CA LEU A 116 14.41 25.13 4.95
C LEU A 116 13.12 24.27 4.92
N PHE A 117 11.96 24.88 5.20
CA PHE A 117 10.68 24.19 5.12
C PHE A 117 10.42 23.64 3.72
N LEU A 118 10.60 24.46 2.67
CA LEU A 118 10.42 24.03 1.28
C LEU A 118 11.40 22.94 0.88
N ARG A 119 12.67 23.01 1.32
CA ARG A 119 13.67 21.97 1.09
C ARG A 119 13.25 20.63 1.76
N ILE A 120 12.68 20.68 2.96
CA ILE A 120 12.16 19.49 3.64
C ILE A 120 10.98 18.89 2.85
N VAL A 121 10.05 19.73 2.38
CA VAL A 121 8.90 19.27 1.59
C VAL A 121 9.34 18.65 0.27
N GLU A 122 10.25 19.31 -0.47
CA GLU A 122 10.84 18.79 -1.71
C GLU A 122 11.47 17.41 -1.49
N HIS A 123 12.27 17.27 -0.45
CA HIS A 123 12.90 15.99 -0.15
C HIS A 123 11.90 14.90 0.25
N ILE A 124 10.78 15.26 0.89
CA ILE A 124 9.70 14.30 1.17
C ILE A 124 9.02 13.87 -0.13
N VAL A 125 8.80 14.80 -1.06
CA VAL A 125 8.21 14.51 -2.40
C VAL A 125 9.11 13.58 -3.19
N ASP A 126 10.42 13.84 -3.23
CA ASP A 126 11.40 12.97 -3.90
C ASP A 126 11.37 11.54 -3.32
N ARG A 127 11.33 11.42 -1.99
CA ARG A 127 11.22 10.12 -1.32
C ARG A 127 9.90 9.38 -1.62
N LEU A 128 8.81 10.11 -1.83
CA LEU A 128 7.55 9.50 -2.26
C LEU A 128 7.63 9.01 -3.71
N ALA A 129 8.31 9.76 -4.58
CA ALA A 129 8.58 9.36 -5.96
C ALA A 129 9.41 8.06 -6.00
N ASP A 130 10.55 8.02 -5.31
CA ASP A 130 11.40 6.83 -5.19
C ASP A 130 10.61 5.61 -4.71
N ARG A 131 9.70 5.83 -3.76
CA ARG A 131 8.88 4.75 -3.21
C ARG A 131 7.86 4.23 -4.21
N LEU A 132 7.22 5.11 -4.97
CA LEU A 132 6.28 4.71 -6.03
C LEU A 132 7.00 3.94 -7.16
N GLU A 133 8.19 4.36 -7.57
CA GLU A 133 9.02 3.65 -8.55
C GLU A 133 9.41 2.24 -8.04
N SER A 134 9.79 2.13 -6.76
CA SER A 134 10.05 0.83 -6.14
C SER A 134 8.80 -0.07 -6.15
N MET A 135 7.62 0.49 -5.85
CA MET A 135 6.35 -0.25 -5.89
C MET A 135 5.97 -0.68 -7.31
N GLU A 136 6.25 0.12 -8.33
CA GLU A 136 6.03 -0.26 -9.73
C GLU A 136 6.86 -1.49 -10.11
N THR A 137 8.11 -1.54 -9.66
CA THR A 137 8.99 -2.69 -9.85
C THR A 137 8.42 -3.93 -9.14
N GLU A 138 7.99 -3.79 -7.87
CA GLU A 138 7.37 -4.86 -7.10
C GLU A 138 6.09 -5.40 -7.80
N VAL A 139 5.22 -4.52 -8.34
CA VAL A 139 4.02 -4.91 -9.10
C VAL A 139 4.38 -5.68 -10.36
N THR A 140 5.44 -5.26 -11.06
CA THR A 140 5.90 -5.94 -12.27
C THR A 140 6.43 -7.34 -11.96
N GLU A 141 7.20 -7.50 -10.89
CA GLU A 141 7.71 -8.79 -10.42
C GLU A 141 6.57 -9.72 -9.97
N ALA A 142 5.62 -9.19 -9.20
CA ALA A 142 4.43 -9.93 -8.77
C ALA A 142 3.58 -10.38 -9.98
N THR A 143 3.46 -9.53 -11.02
CA THR A 143 2.79 -9.88 -12.27
C THR A 143 3.46 -11.07 -12.95
N HIS A 144 4.79 -11.02 -13.10
CA HIS A 144 5.55 -12.14 -13.66
C HIS A 144 5.38 -13.43 -12.85
N GLY A 145 5.47 -13.34 -11.52
CA GLY A 145 5.28 -14.49 -10.62
C GLY A 145 3.90 -15.11 -10.72
N ALA A 146 2.85 -14.28 -10.82
CA ALA A 146 1.47 -14.72 -10.89
C ALA A 146 1.13 -15.46 -12.21
N PHE A 147 1.57 -14.92 -13.35
CA PHE A 147 1.18 -15.43 -14.67
C PHE A 147 2.12 -16.51 -15.22
N HIS A 148 3.38 -16.57 -14.79
CA HIS A 148 4.35 -17.57 -15.25
C HIS A 148 4.60 -18.69 -14.23
N GLY A 149 4.13 -18.54 -13.00
CA GLY A 149 4.25 -19.55 -11.96
C GLY A 149 3.27 -20.71 -12.16
N ASN A 150 3.76 -21.88 -12.58
CA ASN A 150 2.94 -23.08 -12.85
C ASN A 150 2.52 -23.86 -11.58
N ARG A 151 2.64 -23.30 -10.39
CA ARG A 151 2.31 -23.97 -9.12
C ARG A 151 1.24 -23.18 -8.35
N ARG A 152 0.26 -23.92 -7.83
CA ARG A 152 -0.85 -23.38 -7.01
C ARG A 152 -0.37 -22.49 -5.86
N GLY A 153 0.71 -22.88 -5.16
CA GLY A 153 1.31 -22.09 -4.09
C GLY A 153 1.94 -20.78 -4.54
N ALA A 154 2.36 -20.66 -5.80
CA ALA A 154 2.89 -19.41 -6.35
C ALA A 154 1.80 -18.34 -6.51
N ARG A 155 0.58 -18.72 -6.88
CA ARG A 155 -0.57 -17.80 -7.03
C ARG A 155 -1.07 -17.27 -5.68
N GLU A 156 -1.10 -18.14 -4.65
CA GLU A 156 -1.43 -17.69 -3.29
C GLU A 156 -0.35 -16.75 -2.72
N GLY A 157 0.93 -17.00 -3.05
CA GLY A 157 2.05 -16.11 -2.73
C GLY A 157 1.87 -14.74 -3.39
N ALA A 158 1.63 -14.72 -4.69
CA ALA A 158 1.38 -13.49 -5.46
C ALA A 158 0.19 -12.70 -4.91
N LEU A 159 -0.90 -13.36 -4.52
CA LEU A 159 -2.06 -12.67 -3.92
C LEU A 159 -1.71 -11.94 -2.64
N ARG A 160 -0.91 -12.55 -1.76
CA ARG A 160 -0.45 -11.91 -0.51
C ARG A 160 0.49 -10.74 -0.79
N GLU A 161 1.39 -10.89 -1.73
CA GLU A 161 2.35 -9.89 -2.15
C GLU A 161 1.65 -8.66 -2.73
N VAL A 162 0.74 -8.87 -3.69
CA VAL A 162 -0.06 -7.81 -4.31
C VAL A 162 -0.94 -7.11 -3.27
N GLY A 163 -1.58 -7.86 -2.36
CA GLY A 163 -2.33 -7.28 -1.24
C GLY A 163 -1.45 -6.45 -0.28
N GLY A 164 -0.18 -6.85 -0.11
CA GLY A 164 0.82 -6.08 0.63
C GLY A 164 1.18 -4.77 -0.06
N ILE A 165 1.38 -4.80 -1.38
CA ILE A 165 1.65 -3.60 -2.20
C ILE A 165 0.47 -2.64 -2.12
N GLY A 166 -0.76 -3.12 -2.32
CA GLY A 166 -1.97 -2.29 -2.27
C GLY A 166 -2.14 -1.55 -0.93
N ARG A 167 -1.84 -2.21 0.21
CA ARG A 167 -1.88 -1.54 1.52
C ARG A 167 -0.84 -0.42 1.63
N ARG A 168 0.40 -0.66 1.17
CA ARG A 168 1.46 0.37 1.21
C ARG A 168 1.15 1.52 0.26
N LEU A 169 0.58 1.22 -0.90
CA LEU A 169 0.14 2.22 -1.86
C LEU A 169 -0.93 3.14 -1.26
N GLY A 170 -1.90 2.59 -0.51
CA GLY A 170 -2.89 3.39 0.20
C GLY A 170 -2.29 4.35 1.25
N VAL A 171 -1.17 3.99 1.89
CA VAL A 171 -0.44 4.90 2.79
C VAL A 171 0.23 6.02 2.00
N VAL A 172 0.89 5.70 0.88
CA VAL A 172 1.50 6.71 -0.01
C VAL A 172 0.44 7.65 -0.57
N HIS A 173 -0.70 7.14 -1.02
CA HIS A 173 -1.87 7.91 -1.44
C HIS A 173 -2.27 8.99 -0.42
N ASN A 174 -2.44 8.58 0.85
CA ASN A 174 -2.79 9.51 1.92
C ASN A 174 -1.71 10.58 2.15
N CYS A 175 -0.43 10.22 1.97
CA CYS A 175 0.68 11.17 2.07
C CYS A 175 0.65 12.18 0.92
N VAL A 176 0.52 11.73 -0.32
CA VAL A 176 0.47 12.58 -1.52
C VAL A 176 -0.72 13.54 -1.45
N LEU A 177 -1.93 13.04 -1.14
CA LEU A 177 -3.12 13.89 -0.99
C LEU A 177 -2.99 14.90 0.15
N GLY A 178 -2.41 14.49 1.27
CA GLY A 178 -2.20 15.39 2.40
C GLY A 178 -1.23 16.52 2.09
N LEU A 179 -0.12 16.19 1.42
CA LEU A 179 0.86 17.17 0.95
C LEU A 179 0.26 18.10 -0.11
N LEU A 180 -0.45 17.53 -1.10
CA LEU A 180 -1.10 18.31 -2.16
C LEU A 180 -2.05 19.37 -1.59
N ARG A 181 -2.87 19.00 -0.60
CA ARG A 181 -3.79 19.96 0.08
C ARG A 181 -3.05 21.10 0.76
N ILE A 182 -1.95 20.79 1.46
CA ILE A 182 -1.15 21.79 2.16
C ILE A 182 -0.46 22.73 1.16
N VAL A 183 0.16 22.16 0.12
CA VAL A 183 0.87 22.95 -0.90
C VAL A 183 -0.11 23.81 -1.69
N THR A 184 -1.30 23.30 -2.04
CA THR A 184 -2.35 24.09 -2.69
C THR A 184 -2.77 25.29 -1.81
N TYR A 185 -3.00 25.07 -0.52
CA TYR A 185 -3.34 26.15 0.40
C TYR A 185 -2.25 27.24 0.46
N LEU A 186 -0.98 26.82 0.52
CA LEU A 186 0.16 27.74 0.58
C LEU A 186 0.40 28.49 -0.74
N ASP A 187 0.07 27.87 -1.87
CA ASP A 187 0.19 28.53 -3.19
C ASP A 187 -0.94 29.54 -3.42
N GLU A 188 -2.16 29.26 -2.94
CA GLU A 188 -3.32 30.15 -3.04
C GLU A 188 -3.26 31.36 -2.08
N ALA A 189 -2.74 31.15 -0.87
CA ALA A 189 -2.70 32.16 0.18
C ALA A 189 -1.34 32.15 0.92
N PRO A 190 -0.24 32.48 0.23
CA PRO A 190 1.08 32.50 0.86
C PRO A 190 1.15 33.63 1.91
N PRO A 191 1.69 33.34 3.11
CA PRO A 191 1.97 34.41 4.08
C PRO A 191 2.86 35.51 3.49
N SER A 192 2.62 36.76 3.88
CA SER A 192 3.35 37.92 3.33
C SER A 192 4.86 37.89 3.59
N TRP A 193 5.30 37.11 4.57
CA TRP A 193 6.71 36.93 4.93
C TRP A 193 7.37 35.73 4.19
N PHE A 194 6.65 35.02 3.34
CA PHE A 194 7.28 34.07 2.40
C PHE A 194 8.11 34.87 1.39
N GLY A 195 9.39 34.51 1.19
CA GLY A 195 10.26 35.20 0.26
C GLY A 195 9.78 35.12 -1.19
N ALA A 196 10.35 35.95 -2.05
CA ALA A 196 9.96 36.05 -3.46
C ALA A 196 10.11 34.74 -4.26
N ASP A 197 11.02 33.85 -3.85
CA ASP A 197 11.29 32.56 -4.50
C ASP A 197 10.29 31.46 -4.09
N ALA A 198 9.61 31.62 -2.96
CA ALA A 198 8.70 30.60 -2.41
C ALA A 198 7.52 30.26 -3.33
N PRO A 199 6.80 31.22 -3.95
CA PRO A 199 5.68 30.92 -4.84
C PRO A 199 6.09 30.05 -6.05
N GLN A 200 7.28 30.28 -6.61
CA GLN A 200 7.76 29.49 -7.74
C GLN A 200 8.06 28.05 -7.30
N ARG A 201 8.70 27.86 -6.15
CA ARG A 201 8.98 26.52 -5.61
C ARG A 201 7.69 25.78 -5.24
N LEU A 202 6.72 26.44 -4.59
CA LEU A 202 5.41 25.86 -4.29
C LEU A 202 4.68 25.36 -5.54
N LYS A 203 4.72 26.13 -6.65
CA LYS A 203 4.15 25.69 -7.94
C LYS A 203 4.84 24.46 -8.51
N LEU A 204 6.16 24.34 -8.38
CA LEU A 204 6.90 23.14 -8.81
C LEU A 204 6.52 21.94 -7.95
N ILE A 205 6.55 22.08 -6.63
CA ILE A 205 6.13 21.04 -5.70
C ILE A 205 4.69 20.59 -5.96
N HIS A 206 3.77 21.53 -6.21
CA HIS A 206 2.38 21.23 -6.56
C HIS A 206 2.28 20.40 -7.83
N LYS A 207 3.04 20.77 -8.88
CA LYS A 207 3.06 20.03 -10.14
C LYS A 207 3.62 18.61 -9.97
N ASP A 208 4.68 18.46 -9.18
CA ASP A 208 5.28 17.16 -8.91
C ASP A 208 4.31 16.26 -8.11
N LEU A 209 3.66 16.81 -7.09
CA LEU A 209 2.64 16.08 -6.32
C LEU A 209 1.42 15.70 -7.17
N ALA A 210 1.00 16.55 -8.12
CA ALA A 210 -0.08 16.22 -9.05
C ALA A 210 0.32 15.05 -9.97
N SER A 211 1.56 15.07 -10.49
CA SER A 211 2.10 13.96 -11.29
C SER A 211 2.22 12.67 -10.48
N LEU A 212 2.68 12.75 -9.22
CA LEU A 212 2.74 11.58 -8.33
C LEU A 212 1.37 11.03 -8.00
N SER A 213 0.36 11.88 -7.83
CA SER A 213 -1.03 11.45 -7.60
C SER A 213 -1.59 10.70 -8.81
N GLU A 214 -1.31 11.15 -10.03
CA GLU A 214 -1.71 10.46 -11.25
C GLU A 214 -0.99 9.11 -11.39
N PHE A 215 0.32 9.08 -11.15
CA PHE A 215 1.11 7.85 -11.20
C PHE A 215 0.65 6.82 -10.16
N GLU A 216 0.36 7.28 -8.94
CA GLU A 216 -0.16 6.45 -7.86
C GLU A 216 -1.51 5.82 -8.24
N GLN A 217 -2.42 6.59 -8.84
CA GLN A 217 -3.70 6.07 -9.32
C GLN A 217 -3.51 4.99 -10.39
N GLN A 218 -2.65 5.23 -11.38
CA GLN A 218 -2.34 4.23 -12.42
C GLN A 218 -1.76 2.95 -11.83
N LEU A 219 -0.91 3.08 -10.81
CA LEU A 219 -0.35 1.92 -10.10
C LEU A 219 -1.43 1.19 -9.30
N GLY A 220 -2.36 1.91 -8.70
CA GLY A 220 -3.54 1.35 -8.02
C GLY A 220 -4.41 0.50 -8.94
N ASP A 221 -4.72 1.02 -10.13
CA ASP A 221 -5.49 0.31 -11.15
C ASP A 221 -4.78 -0.98 -11.61
N ARG A 222 -3.44 -0.93 -11.75
CA ARG A 222 -2.65 -2.14 -12.07
C ARG A 222 -2.69 -3.18 -10.95
N VAL A 223 -2.62 -2.75 -9.69
CA VAL A 223 -2.73 -3.63 -8.52
C VAL A 223 -4.10 -4.29 -8.47
N GLU A 224 -5.19 -3.55 -8.70
CA GLU A 224 -6.55 -4.07 -8.74
C GLU A 224 -6.74 -5.08 -9.89
N PHE A 225 -6.30 -4.73 -11.10
CA PHE A 225 -6.32 -5.65 -12.24
C PHE A 225 -5.55 -6.94 -11.97
N LEU A 226 -4.40 -6.85 -11.32
CA LEU A 226 -3.60 -8.02 -10.98
C LEU A 226 -4.29 -8.89 -9.93
N LEU A 227 -4.91 -8.30 -8.91
CA LEU A 227 -5.73 -9.02 -7.92
C LEU A 227 -6.85 -9.80 -8.59
N ASP A 228 -7.61 -9.15 -9.46
CA ASP A 228 -8.71 -9.78 -10.19
C ASP A 228 -8.22 -10.90 -11.11
N GLY A 229 -7.10 -10.69 -11.80
CA GLY A 229 -6.46 -11.69 -12.64
C GLY A 229 -6.05 -12.94 -11.85
N VAL A 230 -5.41 -12.76 -10.68
CA VAL A 230 -4.98 -13.85 -9.81
C VAL A 230 -6.19 -14.62 -9.24
N LEU A 231 -7.23 -13.90 -8.78
CA LEU A 231 -8.48 -14.51 -8.30
C LEU A 231 -9.18 -15.31 -9.41
N GLY A 232 -9.21 -14.77 -10.63
CA GLY A 232 -9.73 -15.46 -11.80
C GLY A 232 -8.99 -16.77 -12.07
N MET A 233 -7.66 -16.77 -12.03
CA MET A 233 -6.85 -17.99 -12.21
C MET A 233 -7.08 -19.03 -11.10
N ILE A 234 -7.20 -18.60 -9.83
CA ILE A 234 -7.53 -19.50 -8.72
C ILE A 234 -8.89 -20.16 -8.96
N THR A 235 -9.87 -19.40 -9.46
CA THR A 235 -11.19 -19.92 -9.80
C THR A 235 -11.13 -20.97 -10.93
N VAL A 236 -10.29 -20.74 -11.96
CA VAL A 236 -10.05 -21.71 -13.03
C VAL A 236 -9.44 -23.00 -12.47
N ASP A 237 -8.44 -22.90 -11.61
CA ASP A 237 -7.82 -24.07 -10.95
C ASP A 237 -8.83 -24.86 -10.09
N GLN A 238 -9.68 -24.17 -9.34
CA GLN A 238 -10.75 -24.82 -8.57
C GLN A 238 -11.73 -25.57 -9.47
N ASN A 239 -12.12 -24.96 -10.60
CA ASN A 239 -12.98 -25.60 -11.58
C ASN A 239 -12.32 -26.84 -12.19
N GLU A 240 -11.00 -26.83 -12.43
CA GLU A 240 -10.28 -28.01 -12.94
C GLU A 240 -10.30 -29.15 -11.92
N VAL A 241 -10.06 -28.87 -10.64
CA VAL A 241 -10.17 -29.87 -9.57
C VAL A 241 -11.59 -30.41 -9.45
N MET A 242 -12.60 -29.54 -9.53
CA MET A 242 -14.01 -29.94 -9.52
C MET A 242 -14.36 -30.87 -10.68
N LYS A 243 -13.83 -30.59 -11.90
CA LYS A 243 -14.01 -31.49 -13.07
C LYS A 243 -13.39 -32.87 -12.81
N VAL A 244 -12.18 -32.93 -12.28
CA VAL A 244 -11.51 -34.21 -11.95
C VAL A 244 -12.32 -35.01 -10.92
N MET A 245 -12.82 -34.35 -9.87
CA MET A 245 -13.66 -35.00 -8.86
C MET A 245 -14.99 -35.50 -9.44
N ALA A 246 -15.63 -34.68 -10.32
CA ALA A 246 -16.86 -35.06 -10.99
C ALA A 246 -16.66 -36.30 -11.91
N VAL A 247 -15.58 -36.29 -12.70
CA VAL A 247 -15.21 -37.44 -13.55
C VAL A 247 -14.98 -38.70 -12.70
N ALA A 248 -14.17 -38.59 -11.63
CA ALA A 248 -13.89 -39.71 -10.73
C ALA A 248 -15.15 -40.30 -10.10
N SER A 249 -16.10 -39.43 -9.68
CA SER A 249 -17.37 -39.86 -9.08
C SER A 249 -18.31 -40.50 -10.10
N VAL A 250 -18.50 -39.90 -11.28
CA VAL A 250 -19.41 -40.45 -12.30
C VAL A 250 -18.88 -41.75 -12.90
N VAL A 251 -17.58 -41.92 -12.99
CA VAL A 251 -16.95 -43.17 -13.50
C VAL A 251 -16.86 -44.23 -12.41
N GLY A 252 -16.63 -43.88 -11.14
CA GLY A 252 -16.39 -44.83 -10.04
C GLY A 252 -17.62 -45.30 -9.30
N VAL A 253 -18.64 -44.42 -9.10
CA VAL A 253 -19.80 -44.75 -8.29
C VAL A 253 -20.73 -45.81 -8.94
N PRO A 254 -21.13 -45.72 -10.23
CA PRO A 254 -22.02 -46.71 -10.83
C PRO A 254 -21.49 -48.15 -10.76
N PRO A 255 -20.25 -48.47 -11.14
CA PRO A 255 -19.76 -49.84 -11.04
C PRO A 255 -19.70 -50.32 -9.58
N THR A 256 -19.38 -49.46 -8.61
CA THR A 256 -19.35 -49.82 -7.21
C THR A 256 -20.74 -50.19 -6.69
N VAL A 257 -21.77 -49.43 -7.08
CA VAL A 257 -23.16 -49.72 -6.72
C VAL A 257 -23.62 -51.04 -7.36
N LEU A 258 -23.27 -51.31 -8.65
CA LEU A 258 -23.61 -52.54 -9.34
C LEU A 258 -22.95 -53.75 -8.64
N VAL A 259 -21.67 -53.68 -8.33
CA VAL A 259 -20.95 -54.76 -7.63
C VAL A 259 -21.56 -54.98 -6.23
N GLY A 260 -21.88 -53.89 -5.52
CA GLY A 260 -22.54 -53.96 -4.23
C GLY A 260 -23.93 -54.61 -4.31
N ALA A 261 -24.75 -54.27 -5.28
CA ALA A 261 -26.08 -54.84 -5.49
C ALA A 261 -25.99 -56.33 -5.79
N TRP A 262 -25.10 -56.77 -6.67
CA TRP A 262 -24.93 -58.19 -7.01
C TRP A 262 -24.13 -58.96 -5.95
N GLY A 263 -23.44 -58.27 -5.06
CA GLY A 263 -22.77 -58.85 -3.88
C GLY A 263 -23.73 -59.12 -2.69
N MET A 264 -25.00 -58.76 -2.77
CA MET A 264 -25.98 -58.98 -1.72
C MET A 264 -26.38 -60.47 -1.64
N ASN A 265 -26.54 -61.01 -0.43
CA ASN A 265 -26.90 -62.40 -0.16
C ASN A 265 -28.43 -62.60 -0.03
N TYR A 266 -29.20 -62.14 -1.06
CA TYR A 266 -30.64 -62.40 -1.10
C TYR A 266 -30.93 -63.72 -1.78
N ALA A 267 -31.89 -64.54 -1.24
CA ALA A 267 -32.24 -65.86 -1.75
C ALA A 267 -32.96 -65.80 -3.11
N ASN A 268 -33.60 -64.66 -3.46
CA ASN A 268 -34.41 -64.49 -4.68
C ASN A 268 -33.75 -63.45 -5.62
N MET A 269 -32.56 -63.73 -6.15
CA MET A 269 -31.90 -62.95 -7.20
C MET A 269 -32.04 -63.70 -8.54
N PRO A 270 -32.91 -63.21 -9.45
CA PRO A 270 -33.17 -63.88 -10.76
C PRO A 270 -31.92 -63.94 -11.64
N GLU A 271 -30.99 -62.97 -11.51
CA GLU A 271 -29.76 -62.86 -12.30
C GLU A 271 -28.78 -63.98 -12.01
N LEU A 272 -28.82 -64.59 -10.79
CA LEU A 272 -27.91 -65.70 -10.40
C LEU A 272 -28.26 -67.03 -11.09
N HIS A 273 -29.47 -67.16 -11.64
CA HIS A 273 -29.90 -68.35 -12.37
C HIS A 273 -29.65 -68.32 -13.87
N LEU A 274 -29.08 -67.18 -14.41
CA LEU A 274 -28.71 -67.06 -15.77
C LEU A 274 -27.37 -67.75 -16.08
N HIS A 275 -27.34 -68.66 -17.03
CA HIS A 275 -26.14 -69.40 -17.40
C HIS A 275 -24.91 -68.51 -17.80
N TYR A 276 -25.19 -67.34 -18.36
CA TYR A 276 -24.18 -66.31 -18.72
C TYR A 276 -24.22 -65.08 -17.81
N GLY A 277 -24.89 -65.14 -16.67
CA GLY A 277 -25.12 -63.98 -15.78
C GLY A 277 -23.84 -63.27 -15.34
N TYR A 278 -22.76 -64.04 -15.04
CA TYR A 278 -21.47 -63.51 -14.70
C TYR A 278 -20.82 -62.62 -15.79
N TYR A 279 -20.85 -63.13 -17.06
CA TYR A 279 -20.28 -62.39 -18.20
C TYR A 279 -21.09 -61.12 -18.51
N ILE A 280 -22.42 -61.20 -18.38
CA ILE A 280 -23.31 -60.09 -18.57
C ILE A 280 -23.03 -59.03 -17.50
N ALA A 281 -22.88 -59.41 -16.24
CA ALA A 281 -22.55 -58.52 -15.13
C ALA A 281 -21.24 -57.80 -15.37
N LEU A 282 -20.19 -58.51 -15.75
CA LEU A 282 -18.88 -57.91 -16.11
C LEU A 282 -19.01 -56.91 -17.27
N GLY A 283 -19.80 -57.26 -18.31
CA GLY A 283 -20.09 -56.37 -19.44
C GLY A 283 -20.78 -55.06 -19.02
N VAL A 284 -21.78 -55.17 -18.16
CA VAL A 284 -22.53 -53.98 -17.62
C VAL A 284 -21.59 -53.11 -16.77
N ILE A 285 -20.74 -53.71 -15.91
CA ILE A 285 -19.76 -52.98 -15.13
C ILE A 285 -18.76 -52.26 -16.04
N ALA A 286 -18.22 -52.97 -17.06
CA ALA A 286 -17.31 -52.36 -18.02
C ALA A 286 -17.97 -51.22 -18.79
N LEU A 287 -19.22 -51.37 -19.22
CA LEU A 287 -19.98 -50.36 -19.91
C LEU A 287 -20.26 -49.14 -19.04
N SER A 288 -20.53 -49.35 -17.76
CA SER A 288 -20.77 -48.25 -16.77
C SER A 288 -19.53 -47.40 -16.55
N ILE A 289 -18.33 -47.91 -16.82
CA ILE A 289 -17.06 -47.16 -16.77
C ILE A 289 -16.75 -46.51 -18.13
N VAL A 290 -16.87 -47.27 -19.22
CA VAL A 290 -16.43 -46.83 -20.56
C VAL A 290 -17.32 -45.75 -21.14
N LEU A 291 -18.64 -45.85 -20.97
CA LEU A 291 -19.59 -44.86 -21.49
C LEU A 291 -19.38 -43.44 -20.92
N PRO A 292 -19.34 -43.27 -19.58
CA PRO A 292 -19.07 -41.93 -19.02
C PRO A 292 -17.68 -41.40 -19.40
N LEU A 293 -16.66 -42.27 -19.39
CA LEU A 293 -15.29 -41.88 -19.75
C LEU A 293 -15.21 -41.40 -21.22
N ALA A 294 -15.86 -42.13 -22.16
CA ALA A 294 -15.91 -41.75 -23.57
C ALA A 294 -16.70 -40.41 -23.74
N TRP A 295 -17.74 -40.20 -22.96
CA TRP A 295 -18.54 -38.97 -23.00
C TRP A 295 -17.73 -37.78 -22.48
N PHE A 296 -17.00 -37.90 -21.32
CA PHE A 296 -16.12 -36.86 -20.80
C PHE A 296 -14.98 -36.54 -21.75
N ARG A 297 -14.37 -37.59 -22.37
CA ARG A 297 -13.31 -37.40 -23.36
C ARG A 297 -13.79 -36.62 -24.59
N ARG A 298 -15.02 -36.91 -25.10
CA ARG A 298 -15.61 -36.13 -26.20
C ARG A 298 -15.88 -34.67 -25.83
N ARG A 299 -16.11 -34.39 -24.56
CA ARG A 299 -16.31 -33.02 -24.04
C ARG A 299 -15.00 -32.30 -23.66
N GLY A 300 -13.84 -32.95 -23.79
CA GLY A 300 -12.56 -32.35 -23.43
C GLY A 300 -12.35 -32.16 -21.93
N TRP A 301 -12.99 -33.02 -21.11
CA TRP A 301 -12.82 -33.00 -19.66
C TRP A 301 -11.70 -33.94 -19.18
N VAL A 302 -11.33 -34.89 -20.03
CA VAL A 302 -10.26 -35.87 -19.85
C VAL A 302 -9.46 -36.00 -21.15
#